data_49f5178c0d568f28c0216105d283ba4c
#
_entry.id   49f5178c0d568f28c0216105d283ba4c
#
_cell.length_a   1.000
_cell.length_b   1.000
_cell.length_c   1.000
_cell.angle_alpha   90.00
_cell.angle_beta   90.00
_cell.angle_gamma   90.00
#
_symmetry.space_group_name_H-M   'P 1'
#
loop_
_entity.id
_entity.type
_entity.pdbx_description
1 polymer ?
#
loop_
_entity_poly.entity_id
_entity_poly.type
_entity_poly.pdbx_seq_one_letter_code
_entity_poly.pdbx_strand_id
1 'polypeptide(L)'
;EKDYLVELISECNDSEDKFNRYLPILACYVAVYQIKPGAISNSSQSISIDSYRELFDIQFREVEEENAIKSRLGSNGTITNTVSLKVQDMYEHNPYPRYRFADYTYPHLARQIAELISNETMRSELLFTDELSISNTSAKVLIAGCGTGNQVVNATRYKNAEITAIDISKSSLAYA
;
A
#
# COMPACT_ATOMS: atom_id res chain seq x y z
N GLU A 1 -2.48 -6.80 -31.92
CA GLU A 1 -2.39 -6.01 -30.64
C GLU A 1 -1.13 -6.36 -29.85
N LYS A 2 -0.90 -7.64 -29.60
CA LYS A 2 0.28 -8.13 -28.85
C LYS A 2 1.59 -7.81 -29.59
N ASP A 3 1.64 -8.02 -30.88
CA ASP A 3 2.82 -7.76 -31.71
C ASP A 3 3.16 -6.26 -31.77
N TYR A 4 2.15 -5.41 -31.85
CA TYR A 4 2.31 -3.97 -31.79
C TYR A 4 2.89 -3.50 -30.44
N LEU A 5 2.45 -4.11 -29.33
CA LEU A 5 2.96 -3.77 -28.01
C LEU A 5 4.45 -4.16 -27.86
N VAL A 6 4.83 -5.31 -28.40
CA VAL A 6 6.23 -5.78 -28.40
C VAL A 6 7.13 -4.83 -29.21
N GLU A 7 6.66 -4.40 -30.39
CA GLU A 7 7.36 -3.43 -31.22
C GLU A 7 7.53 -2.09 -30.50
N LEU A 8 6.46 -1.59 -29.89
CA LEU A 8 6.47 -0.35 -29.10
C LEU A 8 7.45 -0.40 -27.93
N ILE A 9 7.49 -1.52 -27.21
CA ILE A 9 8.44 -1.74 -26.11
C ILE A 9 9.89 -1.72 -26.63
N SER A 10 10.15 -2.36 -27.77
CA SER A 10 11.47 -2.37 -28.39
C SER A 10 11.92 -0.96 -28.76
N GLU A 11 11.05 -0.19 -29.41
CA GLU A 11 11.33 1.21 -29.75
C GLU A 11 11.60 2.10 -28.54
N CYS A 12 10.90 1.87 -27.43
CA CYS A 12 11.08 2.62 -26.19
C CYS A 12 12.40 2.30 -25.50
N ASN A 13 12.94 1.10 -25.67
CA ASN A 13 14.26 0.75 -25.15
C ASN A 13 15.39 1.47 -25.88
N ASP A 14 15.20 1.78 -27.14
CA ASP A 14 16.23 2.39 -28.00
C ASP A 14 16.27 3.93 -27.91
N SER A 15 15.20 4.56 -27.42
CA SER A 15 15.10 6.04 -27.40
C SER A 15 14.30 6.55 -26.21
N GLU A 16 14.91 7.46 -25.43
CA GLU A 16 14.26 8.12 -24.30
C GLU A 16 13.09 9.01 -24.73
N ASP A 17 13.21 9.70 -25.86
CA ASP A 17 12.13 10.52 -26.41
C ASP A 17 10.92 9.67 -26.79
N LYS A 18 11.14 8.51 -27.41
CA LYS A 18 10.08 7.56 -27.72
C LYS A 18 9.45 7.00 -26.46
N PHE A 19 10.26 6.64 -25.47
CA PHE A 19 9.77 6.17 -24.17
C PHE A 19 8.84 7.20 -23.53
N ASN A 20 9.27 8.44 -23.41
CA ASN A 20 8.48 9.51 -22.80
C ASN A 20 7.17 9.76 -23.58
N ARG A 21 7.21 9.68 -24.91
CA ARG A 21 6.04 9.85 -25.77
C ARG A 21 5.02 8.73 -25.60
N TYR A 22 5.48 7.49 -25.48
CA TYR A 22 4.62 6.31 -25.41
C TYR A 22 4.31 5.83 -24.00
N LEU A 23 4.93 6.43 -22.99
CA LEU A 23 4.72 6.10 -21.58
C LEU A 23 3.23 6.00 -21.18
N PRO A 24 2.33 6.95 -21.52
CA PRO A 24 0.93 6.86 -21.17
C PRO A 24 0.22 5.66 -21.80
N ILE A 25 0.60 5.32 -23.03
CA ILE A 25 0.02 4.18 -23.74
C ILE A 25 0.52 2.88 -23.13
N LEU A 26 1.82 2.76 -22.90
CA LEU A 26 2.42 1.57 -22.27
C LEU A 26 1.84 1.31 -20.90
N ALA A 27 1.66 2.35 -20.09
CA ALA A 27 1.13 2.24 -18.73
C ALA A 27 -0.32 1.73 -18.66
N CYS A 28 -1.08 1.81 -19.76
CA CYS A 28 -2.41 1.22 -19.85
C CYS A 28 -2.40 -0.31 -20.01
N TYR A 29 -1.27 -0.90 -20.41
CA TYR A 29 -1.19 -2.32 -20.75
C TYR A 29 -0.18 -3.10 -19.91
N VAL A 30 0.85 -2.43 -19.43
CA VAL A 30 1.97 -3.09 -18.73
C VAL A 30 2.47 -2.26 -17.57
N ALA A 31 3.08 -2.93 -16.60
CA ALA A 31 3.81 -2.28 -15.53
C ALA A 31 5.16 -1.76 -16.08
N VAL A 32 5.22 -0.47 -16.39
CA VAL A 32 6.32 0.12 -17.18
C VAL A 32 7.68 0.00 -16.47
N TYR A 33 7.70 -0.02 -15.13
CA TYR A 33 8.93 -0.26 -14.35
C TYR A 33 9.58 -1.63 -14.66
N GLN A 34 8.82 -2.62 -15.14
CA GLN A 34 9.34 -3.92 -15.53
C GLN A 34 10.03 -3.87 -16.90
N ILE A 35 9.62 -2.95 -17.78
CA ILE A 35 10.20 -2.80 -19.11
C ILE A 35 11.51 -2.03 -19.04
N LYS A 36 11.55 -0.96 -18.26
CA LYS A 36 12.71 -0.08 -18.14
C LYS A 36 13.08 0.13 -16.67
N PRO A 37 13.70 -0.87 -16.02
CA PRO A 37 14.18 -0.73 -14.65
C PRO A 37 15.21 0.39 -14.56
N GLY A 38 15.10 1.24 -13.54
CA GLY A 38 16.07 2.34 -13.31
C GLY A 38 15.86 3.57 -14.22
N ALA A 39 14.74 3.71 -14.90
CA ALA A 39 14.39 4.91 -15.67
C ALA A 39 14.44 6.20 -14.82
N ILE A 40 14.26 6.07 -13.49
CA ILE A 40 14.30 7.20 -12.54
C ILE A 40 15.69 7.84 -12.47
N SER A 41 16.75 7.05 -12.55
CA SER A 41 18.12 7.55 -12.34
C SER A 41 18.55 8.57 -13.42
N ASN A 42 17.96 8.48 -14.61
CA ASN A 42 18.37 9.27 -15.75
C ASN A 42 17.33 10.32 -16.21
N SER A 43 16.06 10.12 -15.91
CA SER A 43 14.97 10.92 -16.49
C SER A 43 14.38 12.00 -15.57
N SER A 44 14.83 12.08 -14.32
CA SER A 44 14.33 13.09 -13.35
C SER A 44 14.60 14.54 -13.77
N GLN A 45 15.44 14.78 -14.78
CA GLN A 45 15.75 16.11 -15.30
C GLN A 45 15.11 16.45 -16.65
N SER A 46 14.62 15.47 -17.43
CA SER A 46 14.13 15.70 -18.79
C SER A 46 12.62 15.57 -18.98
N ILE A 47 11.88 15.04 -18.00
CA ILE A 47 10.42 14.99 -18.11
C ILE A 47 9.84 16.37 -17.83
N SER A 48 9.84 17.18 -18.85
CA SER A 48 9.23 18.53 -18.91
C SER A 48 7.70 18.50 -18.88
N ILE A 49 7.08 17.39 -18.46
CA ILE A 49 5.66 17.19 -18.66
C ILE A 49 4.99 17.05 -17.28
N ASP A 50 4.63 18.18 -16.70
CA ASP A 50 3.80 18.22 -15.48
C ASP A 50 2.57 17.31 -15.59
N SER A 51 2.03 17.14 -16.80
CA SER A 51 0.88 16.29 -17.09
C SER A 51 1.09 14.79 -16.82
N TYR A 52 2.34 14.30 -16.83
CA TYR A 52 2.64 12.88 -16.62
C TYR A 52 3.37 12.61 -15.32
N ARG A 53 3.57 13.62 -14.48
CA ARG A 53 4.26 13.47 -13.20
C ARG A 53 3.60 12.42 -12.31
N GLU A 54 2.30 12.48 -12.18
CA GLU A 54 1.55 11.50 -11.38
C GLU A 54 1.69 10.08 -11.95
N LEU A 55 1.61 9.92 -13.27
CA LEU A 55 1.81 8.63 -13.91
C LEU A 55 3.22 8.09 -13.67
N PHE A 56 4.23 8.95 -13.77
CA PHE A 56 5.61 8.60 -13.51
C PHE A 56 5.82 8.20 -12.04
N ASP A 57 5.25 8.95 -11.13
CA ASP A 57 5.28 8.65 -9.70
C ASP A 57 4.69 7.26 -9.41
N ILE A 58 3.51 6.95 -9.96
CA ILE A 58 2.85 5.65 -9.80
C ILE A 58 3.67 4.52 -10.40
N GLN A 59 4.22 4.71 -11.58
CA GLN A 59 4.89 3.65 -12.33
C GLN A 59 6.32 3.38 -11.88
N PHE A 60 6.96 4.32 -11.21
CA PHE A 60 8.37 4.21 -10.83
C PHE A 60 8.64 4.56 -9.38
N ARG A 61 8.39 5.81 -8.95
CA ARG A 61 8.79 6.27 -7.63
C ARG A 61 8.09 5.51 -6.50
N GLU A 62 6.79 5.33 -6.59
CA GLU A 62 6.03 4.57 -5.59
C GLU A 62 6.50 3.11 -5.53
N VAL A 63 6.79 2.50 -6.69
CA VAL A 63 7.30 1.13 -6.76
C VAL A 63 8.67 1.00 -6.10
N GLU A 64 9.57 1.97 -6.28
CA GLU A 64 10.88 1.98 -5.61
C GLU A 64 10.74 2.17 -4.10
N GLU A 65 9.86 3.08 -3.68
CA GLU A 65 9.57 3.31 -2.26
C GLU A 65 8.98 2.06 -1.60
N GLU A 66 8.01 1.40 -2.24
CA GLU A 66 7.43 0.13 -1.77
C GLU A 66 8.51 -0.96 -1.64
N ASN A 67 9.38 -1.10 -2.62
CA ASN A 67 10.48 -2.08 -2.58
C ASN A 67 11.49 -1.77 -1.47
N ALA A 68 11.81 -0.50 -1.25
CA ALA A 68 12.67 -0.06 -0.17
C ALA A 68 12.04 -0.33 1.21
N ILE A 69 10.74 -0.10 1.38
CA ILE A 69 10.00 -0.43 2.60
C ILE A 69 9.98 -1.95 2.80
N LYS A 70 9.60 -2.70 1.77
CA LYS A 70 9.52 -4.16 1.78
C LYS A 70 10.83 -4.81 2.24
N SER A 71 11.96 -4.28 1.79
CA SER A 71 13.29 -4.80 2.16
C SER A 71 13.61 -4.64 3.66
N ARG A 72 13.00 -3.66 4.33
CA ARG A 72 13.20 -3.34 5.75
C ARG A 72 12.20 -4.04 6.67
N LEU A 73 11.10 -4.57 6.11
CA LEU A 73 10.08 -5.26 6.91
C LEU A 73 10.61 -6.56 7.51
N GLY A 74 10.47 -6.68 8.82
CA GLY A 74 10.76 -7.90 9.55
C GLY A 74 9.76 -9.03 9.24
N SER A 75 10.05 -10.22 9.75
CA SER A 75 9.14 -11.35 9.74
C SER A 75 9.02 -11.89 11.15
N ASN A 76 7.81 -12.23 11.57
CA ASN A 76 7.54 -12.86 12.86
C ASN A 76 7.00 -14.28 12.61
N GLY A 77 7.90 -15.26 12.64
CA GLY A 77 7.58 -16.66 12.39
C GLY A 77 7.68 -17.09 10.92
N THR A 78 7.29 -18.34 10.68
CA THR A 78 7.34 -18.97 9.35
C THR A 78 5.99 -19.58 9.02
N ILE A 79 5.49 -19.32 7.82
CA ILE A 79 4.27 -19.91 7.31
C ILE A 79 4.58 -21.31 6.77
N THR A 80 3.89 -22.32 7.29
CA THR A 80 4.06 -23.72 6.85
C THR A 80 2.83 -24.28 6.14
N ASN A 81 1.67 -23.68 6.32
CA ASN A 81 0.43 -24.11 5.69
C ASN A 81 0.45 -23.79 4.19
N THR A 82 0.19 -24.82 3.36
CA THR A 82 0.25 -24.70 1.89
C THR A 82 -0.77 -23.75 1.30
N VAL A 83 -1.95 -23.61 1.89
CA VAL A 83 -2.98 -22.66 1.45
C VAL A 83 -2.53 -21.25 1.75
N SER A 84 -2.03 -21.01 2.98
CA SER A 84 -1.51 -19.71 3.37
C SER A 84 -0.33 -19.25 2.51
N LEU A 85 0.56 -20.17 2.11
CA LEU A 85 1.66 -19.87 1.19
C LEU A 85 1.17 -19.46 -0.19
N LYS A 86 0.13 -20.09 -0.73
CA LYS A 86 -0.47 -19.70 -2.01
C LYS A 86 -1.15 -18.34 -1.93
N VAL A 87 -1.83 -18.07 -0.83
CA VAL A 87 -2.46 -16.77 -0.58
C VAL A 87 -1.40 -15.68 -0.43
N GLN A 88 -0.32 -15.96 0.31
CA GLN A 88 0.82 -15.07 0.42
C GLN A 88 1.40 -14.74 -0.96
N ASP A 89 1.70 -15.75 -1.77
CA ASP A 89 2.27 -15.59 -3.11
C ASP A 89 1.39 -14.73 -4.01
N MET A 90 0.07 -14.94 -3.96
CA MET A 90 -0.90 -14.14 -4.72
C MET A 90 -0.83 -12.64 -4.34
N TYR A 91 -0.85 -12.32 -3.05
CA TYR A 91 -0.80 -10.92 -2.58
C TYR A 91 0.61 -10.32 -2.65
N GLU A 92 1.64 -11.14 -2.64
CA GLU A 92 3.02 -10.70 -2.83
C GLU A 92 3.25 -10.17 -4.26
N HIS A 93 2.60 -10.78 -5.25
CA HIS A 93 2.66 -10.35 -6.64
C HIS A 93 1.65 -9.24 -6.96
N ASN A 94 0.49 -9.27 -6.34
CA ASN A 94 -0.61 -8.34 -6.62
C ASN A 94 -1.26 -7.83 -5.33
N PRO A 95 -0.65 -6.87 -4.63
CA PRO A 95 -1.27 -6.20 -3.49
C PRO A 95 -2.59 -5.55 -3.91
N TYR A 96 -3.69 -5.94 -3.30
CA TYR A 96 -5.03 -5.46 -3.66
C TYR A 96 -5.94 -5.41 -2.43
N PRO A 97 -6.85 -4.42 -2.36
CA PRO A 97 -7.01 -3.26 -3.26
C PRO A 97 -5.94 -2.19 -3.03
N ARG A 98 -5.59 -1.43 -4.07
CA ARG A 98 -4.69 -0.28 -3.95
C ARG A 98 -5.51 1.00 -3.80
N TYR A 99 -5.57 1.52 -2.60
CA TYR A 99 -6.32 2.74 -2.29
C TYR A 99 -5.45 3.97 -2.56
N ARG A 100 -5.84 4.78 -3.55
CA ARG A 100 -5.16 6.06 -3.84
C ARG A 100 -5.59 7.19 -2.90
N PHE A 101 -6.81 7.10 -2.40
CA PHE A 101 -7.38 8.09 -1.51
C PHE A 101 -7.97 7.37 -0.30
N ALA A 102 -7.60 7.83 0.87
CA ALA A 102 -8.20 7.39 2.11
C ALA A 102 -9.15 8.50 2.60
N ASP A 103 -10.38 8.12 2.92
CA ASP A 103 -11.26 9.01 3.68
C ASP A 103 -10.68 9.14 5.08
N TYR A 104 -9.92 10.20 5.29
CA TYR A 104 -9.42 10.53 6.62
C TYR A 104 -10.60 10.90 7.49
N THR A 105 -10.88 10.09 8.47
CA THR A 105 -11.72 10.49 9.58
C THR A 105 -11.07 11.72 10.21
N TYR A 106 -11.83 12.80 10.33
CA TYR A 106 -11.33 14.05 10.88
C TYR A 106 -10.66 13.81 12.23
N PRO A 107 -9.40 14.19 12.44
CA PRO A 107 -8.68 13.92 13.70
C PRO A 107 -9.40 14.43 14.95
N HIS A 108 -10.22 15.51 14.81
CA HIS A 108 -11.02 16.04 15.91
C HIS A 108 -12.21 15.16 16.30
N LEU A 109 -12.54 14.15 15.51
CA LEU A 109 -13.55 13.14 15.83
C LEU A 109 -12.94 11.88 16.42
N ALA A 110 -11.64 11.85 16.69
CA ALA A 110 -11.00 10.71 17.32
C ALA A 110 -11.61 10.42 18.69
N ARG A 111 -12.04 9.20 18.90
CA ARG A 111 -12.75 8.75 20.10
C ARG A 111 -11.95 7.71 20.84
N GLN A 112 -12.30 7.51 22.13
CA GLN A 112 -11.74 6.40 22.89
C GLN A 112 -12.16 5.06 22.28
N ILE A 113 -11.26 4.10 22.29
CA ILE A 113 -11.49 2.75 21.73
C ILE A 113 -12.72 2.09 22.35
N ALA A 114 -12.90 2.20 23.68
CA ALA A 114 -14.06 1.64 24.37
C ALA A 114 -15.38 2.19 23.85
N GLU A 115 -15.45 3.50 23.59
CA GLU A 115 -16.64 4.15 23.05
C GLU A 115 -16.96 3.67 21.62
N LEU A 116 -15.93 3.55 20.79
CA LEU A 116 -16.11 3.08 19.40
C LEU A 116 -16.58 1.65 19.33
N ILE A 117 -15.97 0.75 20.11
CA ILE A 117 -16.36 -0.66 20.11
C ILE A 117 -17.79 -0.84 20.66
N SER A 118 -18.15 -0.11 21.72
CA SER A 118 -19.51 -0.15 22.26
C SER A 118 -20.55 0.29 21.23
N ASN A 119 -20.26 1.34 20.46
CA ASN A 119 -21.14 1.82 19.41
C ASN A 119 -21.25 0.85 18.22
N GLU A 120 -20.16 0.22 17.83
CA GLU A 120 -20.13 -0.70 16.67
C GLU A 120 -20.76 -2.07 16.97
N THR A 121 -20.63 -2.55 18.21
CA THR A 121 -21.10 -3.89 18.55
C THR A 121 -22.54 -3.93 19.08
N MET A 122 -23.14 -2.79 19.38
CA MET A 122 -24.43 -2.68 20.06
C MET A 122 -24.55 -3.55 21.33
N ARG A 123 -23.43 -3.98 21.88
CA ARG A 123 -23.35 -4.83 23.05
C ARG A 123 -22.84 -3.99 24.22
N SER A 124 -23.74 -3.62 25.10
CA SER A 124 -23.42 -2.97 26.38
C SER A 124 -22.64 -3.87 27.37
N GLU A 125 -22.48 -5.15 27.02
CA GLU A 125 -21.89 -6.18 27.90
C GLU A 125 -20.46 -6.59 27.55
N LEU A 126 -19.80 -5.91 26.62
CA LEU A 126 -18.38 -6.14 26.40
C LEU A 126 -17.62 -5.64 27.62
N LEU A 127 -17.14 -6.59 28.41
CA LEU A 127 -16.25 -6.33 29.53
C LEU A 127 -14.93 -5.78 29.00
N PHE A 128 -14.85 -4.47 28.91
CA PHE A 128 -13.56 -3.83 28.76
C PHE A 128 -12.82 -3.95 30.09
N THR A 129 -11.55 -4.22 30.05
CA THR A 129 -10.71 -4.07 31.23
C THR A 129 -10.82 -2.62 31.70
N ASP A 130 -10.82 -2.39 32.98
CA ASP A 130 -10.87 -1.05 33.59
C ASP A 130 -9.81 -0.12 33.00
N GLU A 131 -8.68 -0.70 32.55
CA GLU A 131 -7.59 -0.01 31.87
C GLU A 131 -8.00 0.66 30.54
N LEU A 132 -8.89 0.05 29.76
CA LEU A 132 -9.41 0.64 28.51
C LEU A 132 -10.47 1.73 28.74
N SER A 133 -11.07 1.74 29.93
CA SER A 133 -12.06 2.73 30.33
C SER A 133 -11.43 4.04 30.82
N ILE A 134 -10.13 4.03 31.16
CA ILE A 134 -9.42 5.20 31.66
C ILE A 134 -8.99 6.08 30.49
N SER A 135 -9.47 7.30 30.46
CA SER A 135 -9.31 8.27 29.35
C SER A 135 -7.85 8.64 28.96
N ASN A 136 -6.86 8.25 29.76
CA ASN A 136 -5.45 8.60 29.58
C ASN A 136 -4.54 7.41 29.30
N THR A 137 -5.04 6.18 29.24
CA THR A 137 -4.23 5.01 28.88
C THR A 137 -4.08 4.88 27.38
N SER A 138 -2.85 4.63 26.92
CA SER A 138 -2.58 4.27 25.54
C SER A 138 -3.04 2.84 25.28
N ALA A 139 -4.01 2.68 24.40
CA ALA A 139 -4.49 1.36 24.01
C ALA A 139 -3.56 0.75 22.96
N LYS A 140 -3.18 -0.52 23.12
CA LYS A 140 -2.43 -1.27 22.12
C LYS A 140 -3.39 -2.00 21.18
N VAL A 141 -3.34 -1.67 19.90
CA VAL A 141 -4.24 -2.22 18.88
C VAL A 141 -3.44 -3.06 17.90
N LEU A 142 -3.81 -4.33 17.77
CA LEU A 142 -3.25 -5.21 16.75
C LEU A 142 -4.24 -5.34 15.59
N ILE A 143 -3.79 -5.01 14.38
CA ILE A 143 -4.54 -5.23 13.13
C ILE A 143 -3.89 -6.42 12.43
N ALA A 144 -4.53 -7.57 12.51
CA ALA A 144 -4.07 -8.80 11.88
C ALA A 144 -4.71 -8.96 10.49
N GLY A 145 -3.88 -9.17 9.47
CA GLY A 145 -4.32 -9.21 8.08
C GLY A 145 -4.71 -7.81 7.57
N CYS A 146 -3.86 -6.83 7.81
CA CYS A 146 -4.17 -5.43 7.44
C CYS A 146 -4.21 -5.19 5.92
N GLY A 147 -3.69 -6.13 5.13
CA GLY A 147 -3.62 -6.00 3.67
C GLY A 147 -2.90 -4.72 3.26
N THR A 148 -3.52 -3.98 2.39
CA THR A 148 -3.02 -2.71 1.85
C THR A 148 -3.43 -1.48 2.69
N GLY A 149 -3.77 -1.67 3.98
CA GLY A 149 -3.83 -0.60 4.96
C GLY A 149 -5.21 0.01 5.23
N ASN A 150 -6.30 -0.45 4.61
CA ASN A 150 -7.63 0.13 4.86
C ASN A 150 -8.00 0.14 6.36
N GLN A 151 -7.76 -0.97 7.05
CA GLN A 151 -8.05 -1.06 8.48
C GLN A 151 -7.09 -0.19 9.32
N VAL A 152 -5.87 0.02 8.84
CA VAL A 152 -4.89 0.90 9.50
C VAL A 152 -5.38 2.35 9.44
N VAL A 153 -5.83 2.81 8.26
CA VAL A 153 -6.44 4.13 8.10
C VAL A 153 -7.66 4.28 8.99
N ASN A 154 -8.55 3.29 9.04
CA ASN A 154 -9.71 3.31 9.93
C ASN A 154 -9.32 3.38 11.42
N ALA A 155 -8.21 2.77 11.81
CA ALA A 155 -7.74 2.79 13.19
C ALA A 155 -7.15 4.15 13.62
N THR A 156 -6.83 5.06 12.70
CA THR A 156 -6.38 6.42 13.03
C THR A 156 -7.42 7.23 13.81
N ARG A 157 -8.69 6.82 13.77
CA ARG A 157 -9.77 7.39 14.59
C ARG A 157 -9.68 7.03 16.08
N TYR A 158 -8.82 6.07 16.45
CA TYR A 158 -8.64 5.71 17.85
C TYR A 158 -7.75 6.72 18.56
N LYS A 159 -8.28 7.32 19.62
CA LYS A 159 -7.56 8.29 20.43
C LYS A 159 -6.59 7.55 21.36
N ASN A 160 -5.36 8.03 21.47
CA ASN A 160 -4.33 7.45 22.34
C ASN A 160 -4.10 5.95 22.08
N ALA A 161 -3.97 5.55 20.82
CA ALA A 161 -3.71 4.17 20.44
C ALA A 161 -2.32 4.00 19.84
N GLU A 162 -1.64 2.93 20.25
CA GLU A 162 -0.45 2.40 19.60
C GLU A 162 -0.87 1.28 18.67
N ILE A 163 -0.76 1.51 17.36
CA ILE A 163 -1.27 0.58 16.35
C ILE A 163 -0.12 -0.26 15.80
N THR A 164 -0.26 -1.58 15.88
CA THR A 164 0.62 -2.54 15.23
C THR A 164 -0.16 -3.27 14.14
N ALA A 165 0.29 -3.16 12.90
CA ALA A 165 -0.31 -3.86 11.77
C ALA A 165 0.57 -5.02 11.31
N ILE A 166 -0.02 -6.17 11.03
CA ILE A 166 0.66 -7.35 10.49
C ILE A 166 -0.10 -7.92 9.30
N ASP A 167 0.62 -8.45 8.34
CA ASP A 167 0.07 -9.19 7.20
C ASP A 167 1.03 -10.30 6.77
N ILE A 168 0.51 -11.28 6.02
CA ILE A 168 1.32 -12.36 5.45
C ILE A 168 2.13 -11.90 4.24
N SER A 169 1.68 -10.85 3.55
CA SER A 169 2.32 -10.26 2.38
C SER A 169 3.12 -9.02 2.76
N LYS A 170 4.43 -9.04 2.52
CA LYS A 170 5.29 -7.87 2.68
C LYS A 170 5.01 -6.79 1.63
N SER A 171 4.58 -7.18 0.44
CA SER A 171 4.17 -6.24 -0.60
C SER A 171 2.93 -5.45 -0.19
N SER A 172 1.94 -6.13 0.40
CA SER A 172 0.76 -5.46 0.95
C SER A 172 1.11 -4.49 2.08
N LEU A 173 1.98 -4.93 3.02
CA LEU A 173 2.47 -4.08 4.11
C LEU A 173 3.31 -2.89 3.64
N ALA A 174 4.08 -3.07 2.58
CA ALA A 174 4.88 -1.98 2.03
C ALA A 174 4.03 -0.90 1.39
N TYR A 175 2.88 -1.30 0.85
CA TYR A 175 1.90 -0.37 0.31
C TYR A 175 1.09 0.35 1.40
N ALA A 176 0.78 -0.35 2.52
CA ALA A 176 -0.01 0.19 3.63
C ALA A 176 0.67 1.33 4.38
#